data_bba2058c901ffd2b5086d69aed5dc314
#
_entry.id   bba2058c901ffd2b5086d69aed5dc314
#
_cell.length_a   1.000
_cell.length_b   1.000
_cell.length_c   1.000
_cell.angle_alpha   90.00
_cell.angle_beta   90.00
_cell.angle_gamma   90.00
#
_symmetry.space_group_name_H-M   'P 1'
#
loop_
_entity.id
_entity.type
_entity.pdbx_description
1 polymer ?
#
loop_
_entity_poly.entity_id
_entity_poly.type
_entity_poly.pdbx_seq_one_letter_code
_entity_poly.pdbx_strand_id
1 'polypeptide(L)'
;MSLLPSQNKYKLVKLKQKQENILLRWRNEKITRLTSLNKNIVSIAQHKNWLKKIKKNKLNQVFIFYNDNIPIGTSAAIKRKNNYFLNYSIDKNYRGKGHAINMLNLLLKRISKKIDSKFFYAKVLKNNKKSLYMLKKIGFYKFNTENGLIIMKYNLAKN
;
A
#
# COMPACT_ATOMS: atom_id res chain seq x y z
N MET A 1 13.95 34.39 -15.29
CA MET A 1 13.03 33.67 -14.38
C MET A 1 13.58 32.26 -14.20
N SER A 2 14.20 32.00 -13.07
CA SER A 2 14.64 30.65 -12.73
C SER A 2 13.42 29.83 -12.36
N LEU A 3 13.08 28.85 -13.18
CA LEU A 3 12.11 27.82 -12.86
C LEU A 3 12.67 27.05 -11.65
N LEU A 4 12.12 27.29 -10.48
CA LEU A 4 12.36 26.43 -9.31
C LEU A 4 12.04 24.98 -9.73
N PRO A 5 12.89 23.99 -9.40
CA PRO A 5 12.60 22.62 -9.72
C PRO A 5 11.25 22.25 -9.11
N SER A 6 10.34 21.71 -9.91
CA SER A 6 9.04 21.27 -9.45
C SER A 6 9.23 20.33 -8.27
N GLN A 7 8.91 20.79 -7.06
CA GLN A 7 8.90 19.92 -5.89
C GLN A 7 7.99 18.75 -6.22
N ASN A 8 8.51 17.52 -6.12
CA ASN A 8 7.74 16.33 -6.36
C ASN A 8 6.49 16.38 -5.49
N LYS A 9 5.34 16.64 -6.10
CA LYS A 9 4.03 16.72 -5.45
C LYS A 9 3.74 15.53 -4.53
N TYR A 10 4.25 14.35 -4.89
CA TYR A 10 4.04 13.10 -4.15
C TYR A 10 5.31 12.64 -3.45
N LYS A 11 5.16 12.20 -2.20
CA LYS A 11 6.25 11.59 -1.44
C LYS A 11 5.77 10.44 -0.55
N LEU A 12 6.62 9.44 -0.37
CA LEU A 12 6.47 8.39 0.62
C LEU A 12 7.40 8.66 1.80
N VAL A 13 6.83 8.77 2.99
CA VAL A 13 7.57 8.97 4.23
C VAL A 13 7.43 7.71 5.08
N LYS A 14 8.55 7.18 5.59
CA LYS A 14 8.51 6.01 6.47
C LYS A 14 7.62 6.30 7.70
N LEU A 15 6.78 5.34 8.06
CA LEU A 15 5.87 5.48 9.19
C LEU A 15 6.61 5.85 10.47
N LYS A 16 6.16 6.91 11.13
CA LYS A 16 6.63 7.35 12.46
C LYS A 16 5.54 7.12 13.50
N GLN A 17 5.91 6.99 14.77
CA GLN A 17 4.98 6.73 15.87
C GLN A 17 3.80 7.72 15.93
N LYS A 18 4.07 9.00 15.74
CA LYS A 18 3.02 10.05 15.73
C LYS A 18 1.95 9.89 14.66
N GLN A 19 2.20 9.04 13.65
CA GLN A 19 1.29 8.82 12.51
C GLN A 19 0.48 7.51 12.65
N GLU A 20 0.69 6.73 13.71
CA GLU A 20 0.03 5.42 13.87
C GLU A 20 -1.49 5.52 13.98
N ASN A 21 -1.99 6.59 14.61
CA ASN A 21 -3.43 6.82 14.76
C ASN A 21 -4.13 7.08 13.40
N ILE A 22 -3.46 7.73 12.46
CA ILE A 22 -4.04 7.96 11.13
C ILE A 22 -4.21 6.64 10.35
N LEU A 23 -3.29 5.68 10.54
CA LEU A 23 -3.43 4.35 9.94
C LEU A 23 -4.68 3.63 10.46
N LEU A 24 -4.92 3.67 11.76
CA LEU A 24 -6.10 3.05 12.37
C LEU A 24 -7.39 3.68 11.86
N ARG A 25 -7.44 5.01 11.77
CA ARG A 25 -8.58 5.73 11.21
C ARG A 25 -8.85 5.30 9.76
N TRP A 26 -7.85 5.28 8.88
CA TRP A 26 -8.00 4.82 7.50
C TRP A 26 -8.39 3.35 7.41
N ARG A 27 -7.82 2.49 8.26
CA ARG A 27 -8.16 1.07 8.31
C ARG A 27 -9.62 0.83 8.68
N ASN A 28 -10.16 1.62 9.59
CA ASN A 28 -11.53 1.49 10.12
C ASN A 28 -12.58 2.23 9.28
N GLU A 29 -12.19 2.98 8.27
CA GLU A 29 -13.12 3.61 7.33
C GLU A 29 -13.96 2.52 6.62
N LYS A 30 -15.28 2.76 6.48
CA LYS A 30 -16.25 1.76 6.03
C LYS A 30 -15.87 1.08 4.72
N ILE A 31 -15.54 1.85 3.68
CA ILE A 31 -15.20 1.29 2.36
C ILE A 31 -13.87 0.54 2.41
N THR A 32 -12.88 1.06 3.14
CA THR A 32 -11.61 0.36 3.36
C THR A 32 -11.84 -1.01 4.00
N ARG A 33 -12.69 -1.09 5.03
CA ARG A 33 -13.04 -2.38 5.65
C ARG A 33 -13.73 -3.33 4.68
N LEU A 34 -14.74 -2.85 3.95
CA LEU A 34 -15.51 -3.67 3.00
C LEU A 34 -14.67 -4.22 1.84
N THR A 35 -13.61 -3.52 1.47
CA THR A 35 -12.66 -3.93 0.41
C THR A 35 -11.41 -4.63 0.95
N SER A 36 -11.32 -4.84 2.28
CA SER A 36 -10.24 -5.56 2.95
C SER A 36 -10.59 -7.02 3.18
N LEU A 37 -9.57 -7.86 3.39
CA LEU A 37 -9.74 -9.27 3.72
C LEU A 37 -10.47 -9.46 5.05
N ASN A 38 -10.11 -8.70 6.06
CA ASN A 38 -10.83 -8.62 7.32
C ASN A 38 -11.74 -7.38 7.32
N LYS A 39 -13.04 -7.58 7.39
CA LYS A 39 -14.06 -6.52 7.35
C LYS A 39 -14.39 -5.94 8.73
N ASN A 40 -13.88 -6.52 9.80
CA ASN A 40 -14.17 -6.08 11.16
C ASN A 40 -13.49 -4.76 11.50
N ILE A 41 -14.09 -4.03 12.45
CA ILE A 41 -13.43 -2.87 13.06
C ILE A 41 -12.23 -3.38 13.86
N VAL A 42 -11.11 -2.70 13.70
CA VAL A 42 -9.87 -2.98 14.42
C VAL A 42 -9.82 -2.09 15.66
N SER A 43 -9.70 -2.70 16.85
CA SER A 43 -9.52 -1.95 18.09
C SER A 43 -8.13 -1.33 18.19
N ILE A 44 -7.97 -0.35 19.08
CA ILE A 44 -6.66 0.27 19.36
C ILE A 44 -5.65 -0.79 19.82
N ALA A 45 -6.06 -1.73 20.67
CA ALA A 45 -5.19 -2.81 21.15
C ALA A 45 -4.73 -3.74 20.02
N GLN A 46 -5.65 -4.15 19.14
CA GLN A 46 -5.33 -4.96 17.96
C GLN A 46 -4.37 -4.22 17.02
N HIS A 47 -4.59 -2.93 16.80
CA HIS A 47 -3.73 -2.10 15.97
C HIS A 47 -2.31 -1.99 16.55
N LYS A 48 -2.18 -1.71 17.85
CA LYS A 48 -0.89 -1.66 18.54
C LYS A 48 -0.13 -3.01 18.44
N ASN A 49 -0.83 -4.12 18.63
CA ASN A 49 -0.25 -5.45 18.51
C ASN A 49 0.22 -5.74 17.06
N TRP A 50 -0.56 -5.35 16.07
CA TRP A 50 -0.18 -5.46 14.66
C TRP A 50 1.08 -4.63 14.37
N LEU A 51 1.12 -3.36 14.79
CA LEU A 51 2.28 -2.49 14.63
C LEU A 51 3.53 -3.07 15.28
N LYS A 52 3.41 -3.61 16.50
CA LYS A 52 4.52 -4.27 17.19
C LYS A 52 5.08 -5.44 16.38
N LYS A 53 4.20 -6.29 15.82
CA LYS A 53 4.60 -7.42 14.95
C LYS A 53 5.28 -6.93 13.67
N ILE A 54 4.73 -5.92 13.00
CA ILE A 54 5.28 -5.36 11.77
C ILE A 54 6.67 -4.75 12.01
N LYS A 55 6.84 -3.97 13.07
CA LYS A 55 8.11 -3.33 13.41
C LYS A 55 9.21 -4.31 13.84
N LYS A 56 8.84 -5.45 14.43
CA LYS A 56 9.77 -6.50 14.81
C LYS A 56 10.55 -7.06 13.61
N ASN A 57 9.92 -7.15 12.45
CA ASN A 57 10.58 -7.57 11.23
C ASN A 57 11.08 -6.35 10.43
N LYS A 58 12.40 -6.11 10.48
CA LYS A 58 13.04 -4.97 9.78
C LYS A 58 12.91 -5.00 8.26
N LEU A 59 12.55 -6.16 7.68
CA LEU A 59 12.29 -6.31 6.25
C LEU A 59 10.94 -5.72 5.83
N ASN A 60 10.03 -5.49 6.78
CA ASN A 60 8.78 -4.82 6.51
C ASN A 60 9.00 -3.31 6.28
N GLN A 61 8.34 -2.78 5.29
CA GLN A 61 8.39 -1.36 4.94
C GLN A 61 6.97 -0.79 4.96
N VAL A 62 6.71 0.21 5.81
CA VAL A 62 5.42 0.90 5.90
C VAL A 62 5.63 2.39 5.72
N PHE A 63 4.82 3.00 4.87
CA PHE A 63 4.92 4.40 4.50
C PHE A 63 3.58 5.12 4.61
N ILE A 64 3.65 6.41 4.92
CA ILE A 64 2.58 7.38 4.69
C ILE A 64 2.83 8.05 3.35
N PHE A 65 1.78 8.13 2.55
CA PHE A 65 1.80 8.80 1.25
C PHE A 65 1.24 10.21 1.36
N TYR A 66 2.01 11.15 0.88
CA TYR A 66 1.68 12.58 0.88
C TYR A 66 1.45 13.09 -0.53
N ASN A 67 0.47 13.96 -0.66
CA ASN A 67 0.29 14.88 -1.78
C ASN A 67 0.60 16.28 -1.25
N ASP A 68 1.67 16.90 -1.75
CA ASP A 68 2.30 18.06 -1.13
C ASP A 68 2.66 17.75 0.35
N ASN A 69 2.11 18.46 1.31
CA ASN A 69 2.34 18.23 2.74
C ASN A 69 1.17 17.52 3.45
N ILE A 70 0.15 17.09 2.70
CA ILE A 70 -1.06 16.46 3.23
C ILE A 70 -0.92 14.95 3.16
N PRO A 71 -1.04 14.20 4.27
CA PRO A 71 -1.07 12.75 4.25
C PRO A 71 -2.41 12.27 3.68
N ILE A 72 -2.36 11.54 2.57
CA ILE A 72 -3.56 11.09 1.82
C ILE A 72 -3.69 9.57 1.68
N GLY A 73 -2.74 8.82 2.21
CA GLY A 73 -2.79 7.36 2.11
C GLY A 73 -1.63 6.66 2.78
N THR A 74 -1.67 5.37 2.74
CA THR A 74 -0.61 4.48 3.25
C THR A 74 -0.33 3.36 2.28
N SER A 75 0.92 2.95 2.23
CA SER A 75 1.35 1.75 1.50
C SER A 75 2.42 1.00 2.27
N ALA A 76 2.49 -0.31 2.06
CA ALA A 76 3.43 -1.17 2.74
C ALA A 76 3.88 -2.32 1.85
N ALA A 77 5.12 -2.77 2.06
CA ALA A 77 5.63 -4.04 1.59
C ALA A 77 5.91 -4.93 2.80
N ILE A 78 5.15 -6.00 2.95
CA ILE A 78 5.18 -6.89 4.11
C ILE A 78 5.78 -8.23 3.70
N LYS A 79 6.86 -8.63 4.36
CA LYS A 79 7.52 -9.92 4.16
C LYS A 79 6.66 -11.04 4.74
N ARG A 80 6.33 -12.03 3.93
CA ARG A 80 5.65 -13.26 4.34
C ARG A 80 6.37 -14.45 3.71
N LYS A 81 7.04 -15.26 4.53
CA LYS A 81 7.95 -16.31 4.03
C LYS A 81 8.96 -15.70 3.05
N ASN A 82 9.02 -16.20 1.83
CA ASN A 82 9.96 -15.73 0.80
C ASN A 82 9.40 -14.61 -0.09
N ASN A 83 8.16 -14.16 0.15
CA ASN A 83 7.47 -13.20 -0.73
C ASN A 83 7.18 -11.88 -0.02
N TYR A 84 7.03 -10.80 -0.80
CA TYR A 84 6.57 -9.51 -0.33
C TYR A 84 5.15 -9.22 -0.84
N PHE A 85 4.27 -8.90 0.08
CA PHE A 85 2.89 -8.51 -0.22
C PHE A 85 2.72 -7.00 -0.04
N LEU A 86 2.17 -6.35 -1.05
CA LEU A 86 1.88 -4.93 -1.01
C LEU A 86 0.48 -4.70 -0.44
N ASN A 87 0.38 -3.82 0.54
CA ASN A 87 -0.85 -3.31 1.09
C ASN A 87 -0.93 -1.81 0.82
N TYR A 88 -2.10 -1.29 0.52
CA TYR A 88 -2.27 0.12 0.20
C TYR A 88 -3.70 0.59 0.45
N SER A 89 -3.84 1.85 0.80
CA SER A 89 -5.12 2.53 0.97
C SER A 89 -4.97 4.03 0.73
N ILE A 90 -5.97 4.63 0.12
CA ILE A 90 -6.10 6.09 -0.02
C ILE A 90 -7.25 6.57 0.87
N ASP A 91 -7.04 7.66 1.59
CA ASP A 91 -8.07 8.35 2.36
C ASP A 91 -9.29 8.62 1.48
N LYS A 92 -10.49 8.40 2.02
CA LYS A 92 -11.77 8.50 1.27
C LYS A 92 -11.95 9.81 0.52
N ASN A 93 -11.45 10.93 1.07
CA ASN A 93 -11.58 12.26 0.49
C ASN A 93 -10.68 12.49 -0.73
N TYR A 94 -9.72 11.58 -0.97
CA TYR A 94 -8.74 11.68 -2.05
C TYR A 94 -8.84 10.55 -3.08
N ARG A 95 -9.85 9.68 -2.97
CA ARG A 95 -10.08 8.59 -3.94
C ARG A 95 -10.59 9.10 -5.29
N GLY A 96 -10.43 8.28 -6.32
CA GLY A 96 -10.93 8.56 -7.67
C GLY A 96 -10.12 9.58 -8.49
N LYS A 97 -8.95 10.00 -7.98
CA LYS A 97 -8.09 11.03 -8.60
C LYS A 97 -6.73 10.48 -9.09
N GLY A 98 -6.59 9.17 -9.21
CA GLY A 98 -5.34 8.52 -9.68
C GLY A 98 -4.21 8.46 -8.63
N HIS A 99 -4.42 8.92 -7.42
CA HIS A 99 -3.38 8.97 -6.38
C HIS A 99 -2.80 7.59 -6.03
N ALA A 100 -3.61 6.52 -6.07
CA ALA A 100 -3.15 5.17 -5.75
C ALA A 100 -2.11 4.64 -6.75
N ILE A 101 -2.22 4.99 -8.03
CA ILE A 101 -1.25 4.64 -9.07
C ILE A 101 0.10 5.29 -8.76
N ASN A 102 0.10 6.60 -8.47
CA ASN A 102 1.32 7.33 -8.11
C ASN A 102 1.96 6.75 -6.84
N MET A 103 1.14 6.46 -5.84
CA MET A 103 1.61 5.85 -4.58
C MET A 103 2.31 4.51 -4.81
N LEU A 104 1.69 3.61 -5.57
CA LEU A 104 2.25 2.28 -5.81
C LEU A 104 3.49 2.32 -6.72
N ASN A 105 3.53 3.20 -7.72
CA ASN A 105 4.73 3.41 -8.53
C ASN A 105 5.91 3.90 -7.68
N LEU A 106 5.67 4.85 -6.77
CA LEU A 106 6.68 5.31 -5.83
C LEU A 106 7.10 4.21 -4.85
N LEU A 107 6.16 3.40 -4.37
CA LEU A 107 6.45 2.26 -3.51
C LEU A 107 7.35 1.26 -4.22
N LEU A 108 6.97 0.80 -5.42
CA LEU A 108 7.74 -0.16 -6.21
C LEU A 108 9.16 0.37 -6.49
N LYS A 109 9.29 1.61 -6.93
CA LYS A 109 10.59 2.27 -7.15
C LYS A 109 11.44 2.31 -5.88
N ARG A 110 10.82 2.52 -4.71
CA ARG A 110 11.54 2.62 -3.44
C ARG A 110 11.97 1.27 -2.89
N ILE A 111 11.09 0.28 -2.94
CA ILE A 111 11.38 -1.05 -2.40
C ILE A 111 12.30 -1.85 -3.31
N SER A 112 12.25 -1.67 -4.62
CA SER A 112 13.14 -2.33 -5.58
C SER A 112 14.63 -2.05 -5.32
N LYS A 113 14.94 -0.90 -4.72
CA LYS A 113 16.31 -0.52 -4.35
C LYS A 113 16.78 -1.11 -3.02
N LYS A 114 15.86 -1.62 -2.18
CA LYS A 114 16.15 -2.04 -0.80
C LYS A 114 15.82 -3.49 -0.52
N ILE A 115 14.95 -4.07 -1.32
CA ILE A 115 14.44 -5.43 -1.14
C ILE A 115 15.01 -6.27 -2.27
N ASP A 116 15.76 -7.29 -1.91
CA ASP A 116 16.23 -8.31 -2.86
C ASP A 116 15.07 -9.27 -3.18
N SER A 117 14.19 -8.82 -4.07
CA SER A 117 13.10 -9.62 -4.62
C SER A 117 12.77 -9.16 -6.03
N LYS A 118 12.63 -10.13 -6.92
CA LYS A 118 12.17 -9.88 -8.31
C LYS A 118 10.65 -9.78 -8.42
N PHE A 119 9.92 -10.25 -7.39
CA PHE A 119 8.47 -10.36 -7.44
C PHE A 119 7.81 -9.70 -6.22
N PHE A 120 6.72 -9.00 -6.50
CA PHE A 120 5.82 -8.46 -5.49
C PHE A 120 4.40 -8.95 -5.74
N TYR A 121 3.63 -9.11 -4.67
CA TYR A 121 2.29 -9.66 -4.73
C TYR A 121 1.28 -8.71 -4.08
N ALA A 122 0.04 -8.77 -4.54
CA ALA A 122 -1.10 -8.12 -3.88
C ALA A 122 -2.27 -9.10 -3.82
N LYS A 123 -2.93 -9.20 -2.66
CA LYS A 123 -4.16 -9.97 -2.48
C LYS A 123 -5.36 -9.03 -2.61
N VAL A 124 -6.27 -9.35 -3.51
CA VAL A 124 -7.41 -8.50 -3.83
C VAL A 124 -8.69 -9.33 -3.81
N LEU A 125 -9.75 -8.83 -3.16
CA LEU A 125 -11.08 -9.44 -3.25
C LEU A 125 -11.55 -9.45 -4.71
N LYS A 126 -12.15 -10.57 -5.14
CA LYS A 126 -12.63 -10.76 -6.54
C LYS A 126 -13.61 -9.67 -6.99
N ASN A 127 -14.39 -9.11 -6.07
CA ASN A 127 -15.34 -8.03 -6.35
C ASN A 127 -14.73 -6.62 -6.29
N ASN A 128 -13.50 -6.45 -5.83
CA ASN A 128 -12.81 -5.15 -5.82
C ASN A 128 -12.24 -4.81 -7.20
N LYS A 129 -13.15 -4.55 -8.16
CA LYS A 129 -12.80 -4.28 -9.57
C LYS A 129 -11.88 -3.08 -9.74
N LYS A 130 -12.06 -2.03 -8.92
CA LYS A 130 -11.22 -0.81 -8.96
C LYS A 130 -9.75 -1.13 -8.66
N SER A 131 -9.50 -1.91 -7.60
CA SER A 131 -8.15 -2.32 -7.24
C SER A 131 -7.51 -3.23 -8.29
N LEU A 132 -8.28 -4.20 -8.82
CA LEU A 132 -7.80 -5.08 -9.89
C LEU A 132 -7.42 -4.31 -11.16
N TYR A 133 -8.27 -3.36 -11.57
CA TYR A 133 -8.00 -2.51 -12.73
C TYR A 133 -6.73 -1.67 -12.53
N MET A 134 -6.62 -1.01 -11.38
CA MET A 134 -5.47 -0.18 -11.05
C MET A 134 -4.17 -0.98 -11.02
N LEU A 135 -4.15 -2.16 -10.39
CA LEU A 135 -2.97 -3.03 -10.34
C LEU A 135 -2.54 -3.48 -11.73
N LYS A 136 -3.49 -3.85 -12.59
CA LYS A 136 -3.20 -4.20 -14.00
C LYS A 136 -2.56 -3.03 -14.74
N LYS A 137 -3.07 -1.81 -14.53
CA LYS A 137 -2.52 -0.61 -15.16
C LYS A 137 -1.08 -0.30 -14.75
N ILE A 138 -0.66 -0.72 -13.55
CA ILE A 138 0.71 -0.58 -13.04
C ILE A 138 1.65 -1.68 -13.56
N GLY A 139 1.11 -2.77 -14.12
CA GLY A 139 1.88 -3.91 -14.62
C GLY A 139 1.74 -5.20 -13.83
N PHE A 140 0.85 -5.23 -12.84
CA PHE A 140 0.50 -6.50 -12.19
C PHE A 140 -0.36 -7.36 -13.12
N TYR A 141 -0.16 -8.66 -13.05
CA TYR A 141 -0.99 -9.65 -13.72
C TYR A 141 -1.60 -10.64 -12.72
N LYS A 142 -2.71 -11.26 -13.10
CA LYS A 142 -3.33 -12.30 -12.29
C LYS A 142 -2.40 -13.51 -12.24
N PHE A 143 -1.97 -13.89 -11.05
CA PHE A 143 -1.09 -15.03 -10.83
C PHE A 143 -1.87 -16.27 -10.39
N ASN A 144 -2.80 -16.12 -9.43
CA ASN A 144 -3.58 -17.20 -8.88
C ASN A 144 -4.93 -16.71 -8.34
N THR A 145 -5.81 -17.66 -8.01
CA THR A 145 -7.05 -17.40 -7.26
C THR A 145 -7.11 -18.38 -6.09
N GLU A 146 -7.28 -17.87 -4.88
CA GLU A 146 -7.25 -18.63 -3.64
C GLU A 146 -8.33 -18.11 -2.70
N ASN A 147 -9.26 -18.98 -2.25
CA ASN A 147 -10.30 -18.64 -1.27
C ASN A 147 -11.08 -17.36 -1.59
N GLY A 148 -11.50 -17.16 -2.85
CA GLY A 148 -12.23 -15.96 -3.28
C GLY A 148 -11.37 -14.71 -3.47
N LEU A 149 -10.06 -14.83 -3.30
CA LEU A 149 -9.08 -13.77 -3.52
C LEU A 149 -8.39 -13.95 -4.87
N ILE A 150 -8.07 -12.85 -5.50
CA ILE A 150 -7.15 -12.81 -6.65
C ILE A 150 -5.78 -12.42 -6.13
N ILE A 151 -4.80 -13.27 -6.42
CA ILE A 151 -3.39 -12.98 -6.16
C ILE A 151 -2.84 -12.33 -7.43
N MET A 152 -2.47 -11.06 -7.32
CA MET A 152 -1.81 -10.31 -8.37
C MET A 152 -0.29 -10.36 -8.16
N LYS A 153 0.48 -10.48 -9.23
CA LYS A 153 1.95 -10.56 -9.23
C LYS A 153 2.54 -9.48 -10.10
N TYR A 154 3.58 -8.84 -9.61
CA TYR A 154 4.40 -7.89 -10.33
C TYR A 154 5.81 -8.46 -10.51
N ASN A 155 6.36 -8.38 -11.72
CA ASN A 155 7.73 -8.80 -12.03
C ASN A 155 8.59 -7.58 -12.30
N LEU A 156 9.52 -7.30 -11.41
CA LEU A 156 10.42 -6.14 -11.53
C LEU A 156 11.30 -6.17 -12.78
N ALA A 157 11.67 -7.37 -13.26
CA ALA A 157 12.55 -7.52 -14.44
C ALA A 157 11.82 -7.29 -15.78
N LYS A 158 10.47 -7.24 -15.77
CA LYS A 158 9.65 -7.07 -16.99
C LYS A 158 9.03 -5.67 -17.10
N ASN A 159 9.23 -4.82 -16.11
CA ASN A 159 8.73 -3.45 -16.04
C ASN A 159 9.87 -2.51 -15.62
#